data_225cc852e19c8c3f746f3de9b370d652
#
_entry.id   225cc852e19c8c3f746f3de9b370d652
#
_cell.length_a   1.000
_cell.length_b   1.000
_cell.length_c   1.000
_cell.angle_alpha   90.00
_cell.angle_beta   90.00
_cell.angle_gamma   90.00
#
_symmetry.space_group_name_H-M   'P 1'
#
loop_
_entity.id
_entity.type
_entity.pdbx_description
1 polymer ?
#
loop_
_entity_poly.entity_id
_entity_poly.type
_entity_poly.pdbx_seq_one_letter_code
_entity_poly.pdbx_strand_id
1 'polypeptide(L)'
;MVEIRLTELALQDLLAIEEFSFATFGREQTSKYLAGLREAFVRLGEHPGIGVVRDDLRAGSRSYRYGSHRIYYRASEDEVLIQRILHYARQVRRSMVHGD
;
A
#
# COMPACT_ATOMS: atom_id res chain seq x y z
N MET A 1 -4.08 17.18 10.02
CA MET A 1 -3.24 16.42 9.09
C MET A 1 -3.22 14.95 9.52
N VAL A 2 -3.37 14.07 8.56
CA VAL A 2 -3.47 12.63 8.84
C VAL A 2 -2.08 12.00 8.79
N GLU A 3 -1.79 11.16 9.76
CA GLU A 3 -0.52 10.42 9.79
C GLU A 3 -0.62 9.19 8.90
N ILE A 4 0.44 8.92 8.14
CA ILE A 4 0.55 7.71 7.32
C ILE A 4 1.48 6.74 8.05
N ARG A 5 0.96 5.58 8.39
CA ARG A 5 1.73 4.57 9.10
C ARG A 5 1.68 3.26 8.33
N LEU A 6 2.79 2.54 8.29
CA LEU A 6 2.87 1.23 7.65
C LEU A 6 2.99 0.15 8.72
N THR A 7 2.30 -0.97 8.51
CA THR A 7 2.51 -2.14 9.35
C THR A 7 3.89 -2.72 9.05
N GLU A 8 4.36 -3.58 9.93
CA GLU A 8 5.62 -4.26 9.69
C GLU A 8 5.60 -5.06 8.40
N LEU A 9 4.49 -5.74 8.12
CA LEU A 9 4.35 -6.50 6.88
C LEU A 9 4.37 -5.58 5.66
N ALA A 10 3.75 -4.41 5.75
CA ALA A 10 3.79 -3.45 4.64
C ALA A 10 5.21 -2.94 4.41
N LEU A 11 5.98 -2.73 5.47
CA LEU A 11 7.38 -2.35 5.33
C LEU A 11 8.18 -3.44 4.65
N GLN A 12 7.94 -4.70 5.01
CA GLN A 12 8.59 -5.83 4.36
C GLN A 12 8.19 -5.92 2.88
N ASP A 13 6.91 -5.68 2.59
CA ASP A 13 6.43 -5.65 1.20
C ASP A 13 7.18 -4.58 0.41
N LEU A 14 7.33 -3.40 1.00
CA LEU A 14 8.01 -2.28 0.35
C LEU A 14 9.47 -2.60 0.04
N LEU A 15 10.16 -3.22 0.99
CA LEU A 15 11.55 -3.63 0.79
C LEU A 15 11.67 -4.68 -0.31
N ALA A 16 10.74 -5.62 -0.36
CA ALA A 16 10.73 -6.65 -1.40
C ALA A 16 10.47 -6.04 -2.77
N ILE A 17 9.58 -5.05 -2.85
CA ILE A 17 9.29 -4.34 -4.10
C ILE A 17 10.55 -3.62 -4.58
N GLU A 18 11.25 -2.95 -3.68
CA GLU A 18 12.48 -2.24 -4.00
C GLU A 18 13.55 -3.19 -4.53
N GLU A 19 13.74 -4.30 -3.84
CA GLU A 19 14.74 -5.29 -4.22
C GLU A 19 14.44 -5.89 -5.60
N PHE A 20 13.19 -6.29 -5.81
CA PHE A 20 12.77 -6.86 -7.08
C PHE A 20 12.93 -5.84 -8.23
N SER A 21 12.48 -4.62 -7.99
CA SER A 21 12.52 -3.57 -9.00
C SER A 21 13.96 -3.22 -9.38
N PHE A 22 14.82 -3.12 -8.38
CA PHE A 22 16.23 -2.83 -8.61
C PHE A 22 16.89 -3.91 -9.47
N ALA A 23 16.65 -5.18 -9.13
CA ALA A 23 17.22 -6.30 -9.86
C ALA A 23 16.69 -6.41 -11.28
N THR A 24 15.45 -5.99 -11.50
CA THR A 24 14.79 -6.15 -12.80
C THR A 24 14.96 -4.93 -13.69
N PHE A 25 14.85 -3.72 -13.14
CA PHE A 25 14.78 -2.47 -13.90
C PHE A 25 15.89 -1.47 -13.63
N GLY A 26 16.71 -1.71 -12.60
CA GLY A 26 17.82 -0.84 -12.27
C GLY A 26 17.43 0.30 -11.33
N ARG A 27 18.45 1.09 -10.95
CA ARG A 27 18.33 2.11 -9.92
C ARG A 27 17.36 3.23 -10.27
N GLU A 28 17.50 3.79 -11.46
CA GLU A 28 16.72 4.96 -11.83
C GLU A 28 15.23 4.68 -11.86
N GLN A 29 14.85 3.57 -12.48
CA GLN A 29 13.45 3.20 -12.58
C GLN A 29 12.86 2.85 -11.22
N THR A 30 13.65 2.18 -10.37
CA THR A 30 13.24 1.85 -9.01
C THR A 30 12.98 3.13 -8.21
N SER A 31 13.87 4.11 -8.30
CA SER A 31 13.70 5.38 -7.59
C SER A 31 12.42 6.09 -8.00
N LYS A 32 12.13 6.10 -9.29
CA LYS A 32 10.90 6.71 -9.81
C LYS A 32 9.65 6.00 -9.29
N TYR A 33 9.69 4.67 -9.31
CA TYR A 33 8.56 3.88 -8.88
C TYR A 33 8.26 4.10 -7.40
N LEU A 34 9.31 4.08 -6.57
CA LEU A 34 9.14 4.29 -5.13
C LEU A 34 8.68 5.70 -4.80
N ALA A 35 9.16 6.70 -5.56
CA ALA A 35 8.72 8.07 -5.37
C ALA A 35 7.22 8.20 -5.67
N GLY A 36 6.75 7.57 -6.74
CA GLY A 36 5.34 7.57 -7.09
C GLY A 36 4.50 6.84 -6.04
N LEU A 37 5.04 5.77 -5.48
CA LEU A 37 4.35 5.03 -4.43
C LEU A 37 4.19 5.89 -3.16
N ARG A 38 5.22 6.66 -2.80
CA ARG A 38 5.12 7.60 -1.67
C ARG A 38 4.07 8.68 -1.92
N GLU A 39 4.01 9.16 -3.16
CA GLU A 39 2.98 10.14 -3.52
C GLU A 39 1.58 9.54 -3.41
N ALA A 40 1.45 8.25 -3.73
CA ALA A 40 0.17 7.55 -3.55
C ALA A 40 -0.21 7.52 -2.07
N PHE A 41 0.73 7.25 -1.19
CA PHE A 41 0.47 7.30 0.26
C PHE A 41 -0.02 8.67 0.70
N VAL A 42 0.62 9.73 0.21
CA VAL A 42 0.21 11.10 0.54
C VAL A 42 -1.22 11.34 0.07
N ARG A 43 -1.55 10.87 -1.14
CA ARG A 43 -2.89 11.02 -1.68
C ARG A 43 -3.93 10.30 -0.83
N LEU A 44 -3.59 9.12 -0.30
CA LEU A 44 -4.48 8.40 0.61
C LEU A 44 -4.70 9.17 1.91
N GLY A 45 -3.68 9.90 2.37
CA GLY A 45 -3.81 10.75 3.55
C GLY A 45 -4.73 11.93 3.30
N GLU A 46 -4.71 12.48 2.09
CA GLU A 46 -5.55 13.62 1.72
C GLU A 46 -6.98 13.19 1.38
N HIS A 47 -7.13 12.00 0.82
CA HIS A 47 -8.43 11.49 0.37
C HIS A 47 -8.59 10.03 0.80
N PRO A 48 -8.81 9.77 2.10
CA PRO A 48 -8.82 8.40 2.61
C PRO A 48 -9.89 7.51 1.98
N GLY A 49 -10.96 8.09 1.46
CA GLY A 49 -12.04 7.34 0.84
C GLY A 49 -11.84 7.01 -0.62
N ILE A 50 -10.68 7.36 -1.20
CA ILE A 50 -10.46 7.19 -2.64
C ILE A 50 -10.36 5.72 -3.07
N GLY A 51 -9.91 4.85 -2.17
CA GLY A 51 -9.75 3.44 -2.49
C GLY A 51 -11.06 2.68 -2.55
N VAL A 52 -11.03 1.54 -3.22
CA VAL A 52 -12.18 0.66 -3.36
C VAL A 52 -12.44 -0.04 -2.02
N VAL A 53 -13.70 -0.07 -1.60
CA VAL A 53 -14.09 -0.76 -0.37
C VAL A 53 -13.82 -2.26 -0.50
N ARG A 54 -13.18 -2.83 0.51
CA ARG A 54 -12.80 -4.24 0.55
C ARG A 54 -13.28 -4.87 1.86
N ASP A 55 -14.59 -4.79 2.11
CA ASP A 55 -15.17 -5.41 3.31
C ASP A 55 -15.06 -6.93 3.28
N ASP A 56 -14.82 -7.50 2.10
CA ASP A 56 -14.55 -8.93 1.96
C ASP A 56 -13.28 -9.33 2.70
N LEU A 57 -12.35 -8.40 2.90
CA LEU A 57 -11.13 -8.66 3.65
C LEU A 57 -11.34 -8.35 5.13
N ARG A 58 -11.73 -7.13 5.43
CA ARG A 58 -12.06 -6.70 6.79
C ARG A 58 -12.94 -5.47 6.71
N ALA A 59 -13.77 -5.27 7.71
CA ALA A 59 -14.60 -4.07 7.78
C ALA A 59 -13.69 -2.85 7.78
N GLY A 60 -13.97 -1.91 6.88
CA GLY A 60 -13.20 -0.68 6.76
C GLY A 60 -11.96 -0.78 5.89
N SER A 61 -11.64 -1.96 5.39
CA SER A 61 -10.50 -2.11 4.48
C SER A 61 -10.81 -1.52 3.12
N ARG A 62 -9.79 -0.91 2.51
CA ARG A 62 -9.87 -0.38 1.16
C ARG A 62 -8.62 -0.78 0.39
N SER A 63 -8.68 -0.75 -0.92
CA SER A 63 -7.51 -0.96 -1.77
C SER A 63 -7.41 0.14 -2.81
N TYR A 64 -6.18 0.53 -3.11
CA TYR A 64 -5.89 1.57 -4.09
C TYR A 64 -4.75 1.10 -4.98
N ARG A 65 -4.99 1.10 -6.28
CA ARG A 65 -3.98 0.63 -7.22
C ARG A 65 -2.96 1.72 -7.53
N TYR A 66 -1.68 1.34 -7.46
CA TYR A 66 -0.59 2.14 -7.97
C TYR A 66 0.31 1.25 -8.82
N GLY A 67 0.43 1.57 -10.11
CA GLY A 67 1.28 0.79 -11.00
C GLY A 67 0.90 -0.69 -10.99
N SER A 68 1.88 -1.53 -10.69
CA SER A 68 1.69 -2.98 -10.64
C SER A 68 1.25 -3.49 -9.28
N HIS A 69 0.95 -2.61 -8.34
CA HIS A 69 0.63 -3.00 -6.96
C HIS A 69 -0.70 -2.44 -6.50
N ARG A 70 -1.26 -3.07 -5.47
CA ARG A 70 -2.40 -2.55 -4.73
C ARG A 70 -1.98 -2.29 -3.30
N ILE A 71 -2.37 -1.12 -2.82
CA ILE A 71 -2.12 -0.70 -1.45
C ILE A 71 -3.38 -1.01 -0.66
N TYR A 72 -3.27 -1.93 0.31
CA TYR A 72 -4.40 -2.28 1.19
C TYR A 72 -4.26 -1.47 2.45
N TYR A 73 -5.29 -0.69 2.78
CA TYR A 73 -5.20 0.25 3.88
C TYR A 73 -6.52 0.38 4.62
N ARG A 74 -6.45 1.01 5.79
CA ARG A 74 -7.62 1.36 6.59
C ARG A 74 -7.40 2.76 7.12
N ALA A 75 -8.44 3.58 7.09
CA ALA A 75 -8.35 4.96 7.54
C ALA A 75 -9.18 5.18 8.80
N SER A 76 -8.68 6.03 9.68
CA SER A 76 -9.41 6.54 10.83
C SER A 76 -9.31 8.05 10.78
N GLU A 77 -9.82 8.76 11.80
CA GLU A 77 -9.76 10.20 11.83
C GLU A 77 -8.34 10.75 11.80
N ASP A 78 -7.40 10.04 12.44
CA ASP A 78 -6.06 10.55 12.66
C ASP A 78 -5.01 9.90 11.78
N GLU A 79 -5.34 8.78 11.13
CA GLU A 79 -4.31 7.95 10.55
C GLU A 79 -4.80 7.17 9.35
N VAL A 80 -3.91 6.99 8.38
CA VAL A 80 -4.08 5.98 7.33
C VAL A 80 -3.06 4.89 7.64
N LEU A 81 -3.54 3.68 7.88
CA LEU A 81 -2.69 2.54 8.16
C LEU A 81 -2.55 1.72 6.88
N ILE A 82 -1.34 1.70 6.32
CA ILE A 82 -1.01 0.89 5.15
C ILE A 82 -0.75 -0.53 5.66
N GLN A 83 -1.61 -1.47 5.29
CA GLN A 83 -1.58 -2.82 5.83
C GLN A 83 -0.74 -3.77 5.00
N ARG A 84 -0.86 -3.71 3.68
CA ARG A 84 -0.08 -4.51 2.74
C ARG A 84 0.10 -3.77 1.42
N ILE A 85 1.18 -4.11 0.71
CA ILE A 85 1.43 -3.61 -0.65
C ILE A 85 1.77 -4.83 -1.48
N LEU A 86 0.82 -5.28 -2.31
CA LEU A 86 0.95 -6.55 -3.00
C LEU A 86 0.73 -6.36 -4.50
N HIS A 87 1.35 -7.24 -5.31
CA HIS A 87 1.17 -7.19 -6.76
C HIS A 87 -0.34 -7.28 -7.07
N TYR A 88 -0.79 -6.51 -8.06
CA TYR A 88 -2.22 -6.39 -8.34
C TYR A 88 -2.86 -7.73 -8.74
N ALA A 89 -2.09 -8.65 -9.30
CA ALA A 89 -2.61 -9.94 -9.71
C ALA A 89 -2.69 -10.97 -8.58
N ARG A 90 -2.11 -10.64 -7.42
CA ARG A 90 -2.11 -11.57 -6.29
C ARG A 90 -3.48 -11.63 -5.65
N GLN A 91 -3.96 -12.86 -5.42
CA GLN A 91 -5.21 -13.05 -4.70
C GLN A 91 -4.96 -12.83 -3.21
N VAL A 92 -5.71 -11.89 -2.62
CA VAL A 92 -5.51 -11.49 -1.23
C VAL A 92 -6.60 -12.11 -0.36
N ARG A 93 -6.19 -12.66 0.79
CA ARG A 93 -7.09 -13.27 1.77
C ARG A 93 -7.13 -12.43 3.04
N ARG A 94 -8.21 -12.59 3.82
CA ARG A 94 -8.38 -11.86 5.06
C ARG A 94 -7.18 -12.00 6.00
N SER A 95 -6.60 -13.20 6.08
CA SER A 95 -5.46 -13.47 6.95
C SER A 95 -4.20 -12.69 6.57
N MET A 96 -4.16 -12.11 5.37
CA MET A 96 -3.01 -11.36 4.89
C MET A 96 -3.08 -9.88 5.24
N VAL A 97 -4.22 -9.41 5.74
CA VAL A 97 -4.45 -7.99 6.04
C VAL A 97 -4.69 -7.85 7.54
N HIS A 98 -3.71 -7.29 8.24
CA HIS A 98 -3.74 -7.14 9.68
C HIS A 98 -3.67 -5.67 10.09
N GLY A 99 -4.21 -5.37 11.26
CA GLY A 99 -4.21 -4.04 11.83
C GLY A 99 -2.91 -3.68 12.50
N ASP A 100 -1.87 -4.49 12.31
CA ASP A 100 -0.61 -4.09 12.83
C ASP A 100 0.34 -5.02 13.12
#